data_d4b6268452d8904795d160e337dcef33
#
_entry.id   d4b6268452d8904795d160e337dcef33
#
_cell.length_a   1.000
_cell.length_b   1.000
_cell.length_c   1.000
_cell.angle_alpha   90.00
_cell.angle_beta   90.00
_cell.angle_gamma   90.00
#
_symmetry.space_group_name_H-M   'P 1'
#
loop_
_entity.id
_entity.type
_entity.pdbx_description
1 polymer ?
#
loop_
_entity_poly.entity_id
_entity_poly.type
_entity_poly.pdbx_seq_one_letter_code
_entity_poly.pdbx_strand_id
1 'polypeptide(L)'
;MSKSNNNTIIFVTIAILVVGGLGGYLLFGSNTEVGEKTESKKNDFIDINGAGASFPFPLVSNMIEQYFESNPTIRINYQSIGSGGGVRQHTEKTVHFGISDAPLKDSQFADAPNSLHIPITIGAVVVPYNIPGVDTGLKLTGEIVADIFLGKITKWNDPAITTLNPDVELPDKAIVVVHRSDGSGTSFIFTSWLAEVSADWEKEVGAGKAVEWPTGLGAAGNEGVAGVVNSNEYTIGYIELAYVIQNNTPVAALENPAGYFVLPSLETASEAARGAGDDLPSGKDTWSKVEILNSPGSNSYPVVSFSYMLLYQELNVIPDMDEKKAKALLEFTLWAVHD
;
A
#
# COMPACT_ATOMS: atom_id res chain seq x y z
N MET A 1 3.66 -27.83 53.08
CA MET A 1 2.33 -27.31 52.77
C MET A 1 2.46 -26.55 51.47
N SER A 2 2.43 -27.18 50.40
CA SER A 2 1.44 -27.51 49.39
C SER A 2 0.41 -26.42 49.10
N LYS A 3 0.50 -25.89 47.87
CA LYS A 3 -0.69 -25.68 47.01
C LYS A 3 -0.21 -25.58 45.56
N SER A 4 -0.53 -26.63 44.83
CA SER A 4 -0.59 -26.76 43.39
C SER A 4 -1.60 -25.80 42.80
N ASN A 5 -1.29 -25.18 41.65
CA ASN A 5 -2.29 -24.59 40.76
C ASN A 5 -2.12 -25.20 39.36
N ASN A 6 -3.08 -26.05 39.04
CA ASN A 6 -3.30 -26.62 37.71
C ASN A 6 -3.87 -25.55 36.77
N ASN A 7 -3.16 -25.24 35.71
CA ASN A 7 -3.74 -24.54 34.56
C ASN A 7 -4.18 -25.56 33.51
N THR A 8 -5.47 -25.75 33.41
CA THR A 8 -6.12 -26.60 32.40
C THR A 8 -6.16 -25.86 31.08
N ILE A 9 -5.44 -26.38 30.11
CA ILE A 9 -5.51 -25.91 28.69
C ILE A 9 -6.71 -26.61 28.05
N ILE A 10 -7.70 -25.84 27.63
CA ILE A 10 -8.85 -26.35 26.89
C ILE A 10 -8.52 -26.30 25.39
N PHE A 11 -8.33 -27.47 24.78
CA PHE A 11 -8.31 -27.64 23.33
C PHE A 11 -9.76 -27.74 22.83
N VAL A 12 -10.17 -26.79 21.97
CA VAL A 12 -11.43 -26.90 21.23
C VAL A 12 -11.14 -27.62 19.91
N THR A 13 -11.55 -28.87 19.85
CA THR A 13 -11.52 -29.69 18.63
C THR A 13 -12.82 -29.47 17.87
N ILE A 14 -12.76 -28.89 16.68
CA ILE A 14 -13.90 -28.83 15.76
C ILE A 14 -13.98 -30.12 15.00
N ALA A 15 -14.99 -30.95 15.29
CA ALA A 15 -15.32 -32.14 14.55
C ALA A 15 -16.32 -31.80 13.43
N ILE A 16 -15.92 -32.04 12.19
CA ILE A 16 -16.79 -32.01 11.01
C ILE A 16 -17.55 -33.33 10.94
N LEU A 17 -18.86 -33.29 11.12
CA LEU A 17 -19.74 -34.43 10.89
C LEU A 17 -20.48 -34.24 9.57
N VAL A 18 -20.09 -35.03 8.57
CA VAL A 18 -20.88 -35.29 7.36
C VAL A 18 -21.75 -36.51 7.66
N VAL A 19 -23.07 -36.35 7.64
CA VAL A 19 -24.00 -37.48 7.59
C VAL A 19 -25.00 -37.21 6.47
N GLY A 20 -24.88 -38.03 5.46
CA GLY A 20 -25.90 -38.15 4.43
C GLY A 20 -26.86 -39.32 4.74
N GLY A 21 -28.10 -39.18 4.27
CA GLY A 21 -28.88 -40.36 3.95
C GLY A 21 -30.26 -40.50 4.54
N LEU A 22 -31.27 -40.20 3.73
CA LEU A 22 -32.50 -40.98 3.45
C LEU A 22 -33.45 -41.45 4.57
N GLY A 23 -34.64 -40.96 4.45
CA GLY A 23 -35.81 -41.85 4.44
C GLY A 23 -36.74 -41.80 5.66
N GLY A 24 -37.99 -41.47 5.41
CA GLY A 24 -39.10 -41.97 6.23
C GLY A 24 -40.23 -40.98 6.53
N TYR A 25 -41.30 -41.08 5.72
CA TYR A 25 -42.63 -40.53 5.97
C TYR A 25 -43.20 -40.94 7.33
N LEU A 26 -43.95 -40.07 7.99
CA LEU A 26 -45.32 -40.34 8.40
C LEU A 26 -45.99 -39.06 8.97
N LEU A 27 -47.20 -38.86 8.51
CA LEU A 27 -48.23 -37.87 8.83
C LEU A 27 -48.68 -37.92 10.30
N PHE A 28 -49.03 -36.79 10.88
CA PHE A 28 -50.35 -36.47 11.41
C PHE A 28 -50.36 -35.01 11.90
N GLY A 29 -51.40 -34.30 11.50
CA GLY A 29 -51.58 -32.90 11.71
C GLY A 29 -52.21 -32.51 13.03
N SER A 30 -52.15 -31.23 13.29
CA SER A 30 -53.28 -30.38 13.73
C SER A 30 -52.80 -28.91 13.78
N ASN A 31 -53.63 -28.09 13.20
CA ASN A 31 -53.51 -26.64 13.13
C ASN A 31 -53.33 -25.98 14.50
N THR A 32 -52.41 -25.01 14.58
CA THR A 32 -52.67 -23.75 15.24
C THR A 32 -51.84 -22.66 14.55
N GLU A 33 -52.51 -21.83 13.79
CA GLU A 33 -51.96 -20.58 13.27
C GLU A 33 -51.65 -19.65 14.44
N VAL A 34 -50.40 -19.31 14.64
CA VAL A 34 -50.03 -18.00 15.16
C VAL A 34 -48.88 -17.52 14.25
N GLY A 35 -49.28 -16.85 13.19
CA GLY A 35 -48.39 -16.17 12.29
C GLY A 35 -47.87 -14.89 12.93
N GLU A 36 -46.80 -14.96 13.68
CA GLU A 36 -45.88 -13.84 13.81
C GLU A 36 -44.88 -13.92 12.66
N LYS A 37 -45.20 -13.23 11.57
CA LYS A 37 -44.19 -12.81 10.63
C LYS A 37 -43.21 -11.93 11.38
N THR A 38 -42.17 -12.53 11.92
CA THR A 38 -40.92 -11.83 12.21
C THR A 38 -40.40 -11.41 10.85
N GLU A 39 -40.75 -10.20 10.39
CA GLU A 39 -40.02 -9.52 9.36
C GLU A 39 -38.60 -9.41 9.89
N SER A 40 -37.72 -10.29 9.42
CA SER A 40 -36.29 -10.07 9.51
C SER A 40 -36.06 -8.68 8.88
N LYS A 41 -35.81 -7.67 9.73
CA LYS A 41 -35.33 -6.39 9.28
C LYS A 41 -34.07 -6.70 8.45
N LYS A 42 -34.23 -6.73 7.14
CA LYS A 42 -33.11 -6.71 6.20
C LYS A 42 -32.38 -5.42 6.57
N ASN A 43 -31.27 -5.54 7.27
CA ASN A 43 -30.38 -4.40 7.44
C ASN A 43 -29.97 -4.04 6.02
N ASP A 44 -30.55 -2.98 5.46
CA ASP A 44 -30.19 -2.46 4.16
C ASP A 44 -28.82 -1.80 4.31
N PHE A 45 -27.77 -2.63 4.23
CA PHE A 45 -26.39 -2.12 4.17
C PHE A 45 -26.19 -1.37 2.84
N ILE A 46 -25.42 -0.30 2.93
CA ILE A 46 -24.92 0.43 1.76
C ILE A 46 -23.51 -0.09 1.53
N ASP A 47 -23.32 -0.84 0.44
CA ASP A 47 -22.01 -1.40 0.06
C ASP A 47 -21.28 -0.46 -0.87
N ILE A 48 -20.10 -0.01 -0.46
CA ILE A 48 -19.18 0.82 -1.23
C ILE A 48 -17.94 -0.04 -1.53
N ASN A 49 -17.58 -0.15 -2.81
CA ASN A 49 -16.44 -0.93 -3.25
C ASN A 49 -15.35 -0.01 -3.79
N GLY A 50 -14.14 -0.21 -3.32
CA GLY A 50 -12.93 0.46 -3.79
C GLY A 50 -11.84 -0.54 -4.11
N ALA A 51 -10.87 -0.14 -4.92
CA ALA A 51 -9.70 -0.94 -5.22
C ALA A 51 -8.49 -0.08 -5.59
N GLY A 52 -7.30 -0.61 -5.40
CA GLY A 52 -6.11 0.08 -5.88
C GLY A 52 -4.84 -0.15 -5.07
N ALA A 53 -4.13 0.92 -4.83
CA ALA A 53 -2.80 0.94 -4.25
C ALA A 53 -2.69 0.14 -2.95
N SER A 54 -1.62 -0.64 -2.82
CA SER A 54 -1.25 -1.30 -1.57
C SER A 54 -0.43 -0.38 -0.65
N PHE A 55 0.12 0.70 -1.16
CA PHE A 55 0.87 1.70 -0.41
C PHE A 55 0.07 2.27 0.78
N PRO A 56 -1.12 2.87 0.60
CA PRO A 56 -1.92 3.38 1.71
C PRO A 56 -2.79 2.30 2.38
N PHE A 57 -2.70 1.03 2.00
CA PHE A 57 -3.63 -0.01 2.45
C PHE A 57 -3.72 -0.14 3.98
N PRO A 58 -2.62 -0.08 4.77
CA PRO A 58 -2.73 -0.12 6.23
C PRO A 58 -3.55 1.05 6.79
N LEU A 59 -3.37 2.26 6.25
CA LEU A 59 -4.14 3.44 6.63
C LEU A 59 -5.61 3.31 6.21
N VAL A 60 -5.86 2.96 4.94
CA VAL A 60 -7.22 2.80 4.39
C VAL A 60 -8.01 1.74 5.14
N SER A 61 -7.38 0.63 5.54
CA SER A 61 -8.03 -0.41 6.33
C SER A 61 -8.45 0.10 7.71
N ASN A 62 -7.59 0.87 8.37
CA ASN A 62 -7.89 1.49 9.65
C ASN A 62 -9.01 2.54 9.52
N MET A 63 -8.96 3.38 8.50
CA MET A 63 -10.02 4.36 8.21
C MET A 63 -11.37 3.67 8.00
N ILE A 64 -11.42 2.57 7.25
CA ILE A 64 -12.66 1.81 7.01
C ILE A 64 -13.22 1.23 8.31
N GLU A 65 -12.36 0.67 9.15
CA GLU A 65 -12.77 0.12 10.46
C GLU A 65 -13.34 1.21 11.36
N GLN A 66 -12.64 2.33 11.53
CA GLN A 66 -13.09 3.46 12.37
C GLN A 66 -14.36 4.10 11.83
N TYR A 67 -14.47 4.25 10.51
CA TYR A 67 -15.68 4.80 9.90
C TYR A 67 -16.90 3.90 10.12
N PHE A 68 -16.71 2.58 10.03
CA PHE A 68 -17.78 1.60 10.28
C PHE A 68 -18.28 1.62 11.73
N GLU A 69 -17.42 1.85 12.72
CA GLU A 69 -17.83 1.99 14.12
C GLU A 69 -18.88 3.10 14.32
N SER A 70 -18.70 4.22 13.60
CA SER A 70 -19.62 5.37 13.66
C SER A 70 -20.79 5.26 12.66
N ASN A 71 -20.65 4.46 11.61
CA ASN A 71 -21.60 4.33 10.50
C ASN A 71 -21.90 2.84 10.18
N PRO A 72 -22.48 2.05 11.10
CA PRO A 72 -22.56 0.59 11.00
C PRO A 72 -23.48 0.07 9.88
N THR A 73 -24.19 0.93 9.17
CA THR A 73 -25.00 0.59 7.99
C THR A 73 -24.22 0.77 6.67
N ILE A 74 -23.04 1.38 6.70
CA ILE A 74 -22.20 1.59 5.52
C ILE A 74 -21.03 0.61 5.57
N ARG A 75 -20.92 -0.27 4.58
CA ARG A 75 -19.82 -1.22 4.45
C ARG A 75 -18.94 -0.80 3.31
N ILE A 76 -17.68 -0.54 3.59
CA ILE A 76 -16.68 -0.18 2.59
C ILE A 76 -15.75 -1.37 2.41
N ASN A 77 -15.68 -1.91 1.19
CA ASN A 77 -14.79 -2.99 0.81
C ASN A 77 -13.66 -2.42 -0.04
N TYR A 78 -12.43 -2.63 0.37
CA TYR A 78 -11.26 -2.19 -0.38
C TYR A 78 -10.38 -3.36 -0.77
N GLN A 79 -10.01 -3.44 -2.05
CA GLN A 79 -9.13 -4.47 -2.60
C GLN A 79 -7.75 -3.89 -2.90
N SER A 80 -6.74 -4.36 -2.16
CA SER A 80 -5.32 -4.04 -2.39
C SER A 80 -4.81 -4.81 -3.60
N ILE A 81 -4.84 -4.22 -4.79
CA ILE A 81 -4.48 -4.84 -6.08
C ILE A 81 -3.45 -4.03 -6.88
N GLY A 82 -2.81 -3.07 -6.22
CA GLY A 82 -1.87 -2.12 -6.82
C GLY A 82 -2.55 -0.98 -7.57
N SER A 83 -1.83 0.14 -7.72
CA SER A 83 -2.34 1.36 -8.37
C SER A 83 -2.77 1.12 -9.81
N GLY A 84 -2.09 0.24 -10.54
CA GLY A 84 -2.48 -0.13 -11.90
C GLY A 84 -3.84 -0.79 -11.98
N GLY A 85 -4.13 -1.71 -11.04
CA GLY A 85 -5.43 -2.34 -10.88
C GLY A 85 -6.52 -1.35 -10.50
N GLY A 86 -6.22 -0.44 -9.55
CA GLY A 86 -7.12 0.63 -9.12
C GLY A 86 -7.51 1.58 -10.25
N VAL A 87 -6.52 2.09 -10.98
CA VAL A 87 -6.78 2.96 -12.14
C VAL A 87 -7.61 2.26 -13.20
N ARG A 88 -7.30 0.98 -13.51
CA ARG A 88 -8.07 0.22 -14.49
C ARG A 88 -9.53 0.06 -14.04
N GLN A 89 -9.79 -0.39 -12.82
CA GLN A 89 -11.17 -0.58 -12.33
C GLN A 89 -11.92 0.75 -12.20
N HIS A 90 -11.24 1.84 -11.86
CA HIS A 90 -11.82 3.17 -11.89
C HIS A 90 -12.23 3.56 -13.31
N THR A 91 -11.34 3.42 -14.29
CA THR A 91 -11.63 3.70 -15.71
C THR A 91 -12.79 2.85 -16.26
N GLU A 92 -12.79 1.56 -15.93
CA GLU A 92 -13.86 0.62 -16.28
C GLU A 92 -15.16 0.81 -15.49
N LYS A 93 -15.15 1.69 -14.46
CA LYS A 93 -16.29 1.99 -13.57
C LYS A 93 -16.85 0.75 -12.86
N THR A 94 -15.96 -0.19 -12.52
CA THR A 94 -16.30 -1.44 -11.81
C THR A 94 -16.17 -1.31 -10.29
N VAL A 95 -15.65 -0.18 -9.81
CA VAL A 95 -15.59 0.22 -8.39
C VAL A 95 -16.13 1.64 -8.21
N HIS A 96 -16.54 1.96 -6.97
CA HIS A 96 -17.04 3.28 -6.63
C HIS A 96 -15.92 4.31 -6.45
N PHE A 97 -14.73 3.86 -6.04
CA PHE A 97 -13.51 4.68 -5.97
C PHE A 97 -12.27 3.85 -6.29
N GLY A 98 -11.28 4.48 -6.88
CA GLY A 98 -9.95 3.92 -7.06
C GLY A 98 -8.95 4.54 -6.08
N ILE A 99 -7.81 3.88 -5.81
CA ILE A 99 -6.67 4.52 -5.14
C ILE A 99 -5.40 4.28 -5.96
N SER A 100 -4.60 5.34 -6.13
CA SER A 100 -3.34 5.29 -6.87
C SER A 100 -2.30 6.21 -6.21
N ASP A 101 -1.05 5.73 -6.11
CA ASP A 101 0.09 6.53 -5.63
C ASP A 101 0.80 7.27 -6.78
N ALA A 102 0.32 7.07 -7.98
CA ALA A 102 0.73 7.85 -9.14
C ALA A 102 -0.51 8.52 -9.75
N PRO A 103 -0.42 9.79 -10.11
CA PRO A 103 -1.53 10.49 -10.77
C PRO A 103 -1.89 9.81 -12.10
N LEU A 104 -3.10 10.08 -12.57
CA LEU A 104 -3.53 9.64 -13.90
C LEU A 104 -2.67 10.34 -14.96
N LYS A 105 -2.13 9.54 -15.90
CA LYS A 105 -1.49 10.08 -17.11
C LYS A 105 -2.56 10.70 -18.03
N ASP A 106 -2.16 11.58 -18.93
CA ASP A 106 -3.09 12.25 -19.88
C ASP A 106 -3.97 11.25 -20.65
N SER A 107 -3.42 10.11 -21.08
CA SER A 107 -4.20 9.07 -21.74
C SER A 107 -5.24 8.44 -20.82
N GLN A 108 -4.91 8.22 -19.54
CA GLN A 108 -5.82 7.66 -18.55
C GLN A 108 -6.92 8.67 -18.17
N PHE A 109 -6.57 9.97 -18.15
CA PHE A 109 -7.55 11.03 -17.99
C PHE A 109 -8.54 11.10 -19.16
N ALA A 110 -8.05 10.85 -20.36
CA ALA A 110 -8.91 10.79 -21.56
C ALA A 110 -9.89 9.62 -21.49
N ASP A 111 -9.44 8.47 -20.95
CA ASP A 111 -10.26 7.27 -20.80
C ASP A 111 -11.23 7.37 -19.60
N ALA A 112 -10.90 8.19 -18.59
CA ALA A 112 -11.71 8.43 -17.40
C ALA A 112 -11.95 9.95 -17.21
N PRO A 113 -12.70 10.59 -18.11
CA PRO A 113 -12.90 12.05 -18.08
C PRO A 113 -13.64 12.46 -16.80
N ASN A 114 -13.32 13.67 -16.31
CA ASN A 114 -13.84 14.22 -15.05
C ASN A 114 -13.45 13.41 -13.80
N SER A 115 -12.36 12.64 -13.85
CA SER A 115 -11.79 12.06 -12.64
C SER A 115 -11.21 13.16 -11.74
N LEU A 116 -11.41 12.99 -10.44
CA LEU A 116 -10.83 13.81 -9.39
C LEU A 116 -9.66 13.07 -8.75
N HIS A 117 -8.58 13.79 -8.46
CA HIS A 117 -7.51 13.34 -7.58
C HIS A 117 -7.72 13.97 -6.20
N ILE A 118 -8.00 13.16 -5.20
CA ILE A 118 -8.16 13.62 -3.82
C ILE A 118 -6.99 13.03 -3.02
N PRO A 119 -5.99 13.86 -2.64
CA PRO A 119 -4.92 13.37 -1.78
C PRO A 119 -5.49 12.90 -0.45
N ILE A 120 -5.22 11.65 -0.08
CA ILE A 120 -5.70 11.06 1.18
C ILE A 120 -4.57 10.85 2.18
N THR A 121 -3.34 10.77 1.70
CA THR A 121 -2.16 10.64 2.55
C THR A 121 -0.88 10.97 1.79
N ILE A 122 0.17 11.18 2.56
CA ILE A 122 1.56 11.26 2.13
C ILE A 122 2.30 10.12 2.80
N GLY A 123 3.17 9.45 2.05
CA GLY A 123 3.98 8.37 2.61
C GLY A 123 5.36 8.30 1.98
N ALA A 124 6.25 7.55 2.62
CA ALA A 124 7.62 7.34 2.16
C ALA A 124 7.77 5.93 1.56
N VAL A 125 8.45 5.86 0.40
CA VAL A 125 8.99 4.60 -0.09
C VAL A 125 10.35 4.38 0.55
N VAL A 126 10.47 3.34 1.32
CA VAL A 126 11.67 3.01 2.08
C VAL A 126 12.39 1.80 1.48
N VAL A 127 13.67 1.65 1.78
CA VAL A 127 14.50 0.55 1.28
C VAL A 127 14.80 -0.40 2.43
N PRO A 128 13.93 -1.41 2.67
CA PRO A 128 14.17 -2.45 3.66
C PRO A 128 15.22 -3.44 3.18
N TYR A 129 15.94 -4.02 4.13
CA TYR A 129 16.87 -5.11 3.89
C TYR A 129 16.81 -6.15 5.01
N ASN A 130 17.34 -7.33 4.73
CA ASN A 130 17.48 -8.39 5.71
C ASN A 130 18.92 -8.93 5.69
N ILE A 131 19.78 -8.32 6.49
CA ILE A 131 21.18 -8.77 6.67
C ILE A 131 21.34 -9.17 8.13
N PRO A 132 21.61 -10.46 8.43
CA PRO A 132 21.80 -10.90 9.80
C PRO A 132 22.86 -10.09 10.55
N GLY A 133 22.49 -9.53 11.71
CA GLY A 133 23.37 -8.74 12.54
C GLY A 133 23.56 -7.28 12.11
N VAL A 134 22.85 -6.82 11.08
CA VAL A 134 22.88 -5.40 10.64
C VAL A 134 21.54 -4.75 10.96
N ASP A 135 21.55 -3.79 11.88
CA ASP A 135 20.39 -3.03 12.32
C ASP A 135 20.02 -1.95 11.30
N THR A 136 18.87 -1.28 11.52
CA THR A 136 18.42 -0.11 10.75
C THR A 136 19.50 0.97 10.69
N GLY A 137 19.66 1.59 9.52
CA GLY A 137 20.54 2.76 9.34
C GLY A 137 21.71 2.52 8.38
N LEU A 138 21.74 1.40 7.65
CA LEU A 138 22.71 1.22 6.57
C LEU A 138 22.62 2.40 5.59
N LYS A 139 23.71 3.13 5.41
CA LYS A 139 23.77 4.31 4.56
C LYS A 139 23.90 3.89 3.09
N LEU A 140 22.98 4.36 2.26
CA LEU A 140 22.99 4.15 0.81
C LEU A 140 22.73 5.46 0.09
N THR A 141 23.49 5.76 -0.95
CA THR A 141 23.17 6.83 -1.88
C THR A 141 22.16 6.35 -2.91
N GLY A 142 21.49 7.27 -3.60
CA GLY A 142 20.58 6.91 -4.69
C GLY A 142 21.27 6.16 -5.83
N GLU A 143 22.51 6.52 -6.17
CA GLU A 143 23.31 5.81 -7.18
C GLU A 143 23.61 4.37 -6.77
N ILE A 144 23.97 4.14 -5.50
CA ILE A 144 24.24 2.77 -5.00
C ILE A 144 22.96 1.93 -5.06
N VAL A 145 21.81 2.50 -4.66
CA VAL A 145 20.53 1.80 -4.76
C VAL A 145 20.21 1.47 -6.23
N ALA A 146 20.39 2.42 -7.14
CA ALA A 146 20.20 2.19 -8.56
C ALA A 146 21.13 1.07 -9.10
N ASP A 147 22.41 1.08 -8.75
CA ASP A 147 23.36 0.06 -9.17
C ASP A 147 23.07 -1.33 -8.60
N ILE A 148 22.50 -1.41 -7.40
CA ILE A 148 22.01 -2.68 -6.83
C ILE A 148 20.82 -3.19 -7.67
N PHE A 149 19.84 -2.35 -7.98
CA PHE A 149 18.67 -2.75 -8.76
C PHE A 149 18.95 -2.94 -10.25
N LEU A 150 20.03 -2.35 -10.77
CA LEU A 150 20.58 -2.66 -12.11
C LEU A 150 21.37 -3.98 -12.13
N GLY A 151 21.70 -4.56 -10.97
CA GLY A 151 22.56 -5.75 -10.86
C GLY A 151 24.04 -5.47 -11.10
N LYS A 152 24.49 -4.21 -11.00
CA LYS A 152 25.90 -3.81 -11.07
C LYS A 152 26.61 -4.06 -9.74
N ILE A 153 25.99 -3.71 -8.63
CA ILE A 153 26.42 -4.07 -7.27
C ILE A 153 25.65 -5.34 -6.86
N THR A 154 26.37 -6.45 -6.69
CA THR A 154 25.78 -7.77 -6.46
C THR A 154 26.11 -8.39 -5.12
N LYS A 155 26.95 -7.75 -4.30
CA LYS A 155 27.35 -8.23 -2.98
C LYS A 155 27.23 -7.17 -1.92
N TRP A 156 26.88 -7.58 -0.71
CA TRP A 156 26.75 -6.64 0.42
C TRP A 156 28.07 -6.02 0.86
N ASN A 157 29.20 -6.72 0.72
CA ASN A 157 30.54 -6.19 1.02
C ASN A 157 31.20 -5.45 -0.14
N ASP A 158 30.41 -4.98 -1.12
CA ASP A 158 30.94 -4.14 -2.20
C ASP A 158 31.61 -2.88 -1.61
N PRO A 159 32.76 -2.45 -2.15
CA PRO A 159 33.46 -1.24 -1.70
C PRO A 159 32.59 0.02 -1.69
N ALA A 160 31.65 0.16 -2.62
CA ALA A 160 30.73 1.29 -2.66
C ALA A 160 29.85 1.36 -1.40
N ILE A 161 29.40 0.21 -0.88
CA ILE A 161 28.58 0.15 0.33
C ILE A 161 29.46 0.25 1.58
N THR A 162 30.56 -0.52 1.65
CA THR A 162 31.41 -0.58 2.86
C THR A 162 32.10 0.76 3.17
N THR A 163 32.46 1.54 2.15
CA THR A 163 33.08 2.86 2.33
C THR A 163 32.16 3.85 3.06
N LEU A 164 30.84 3.76 2.81
CA LEU A 164 29.84 4.58 3.49
C LEU A 164 29.51 4.08 4.92
N ASN A 165 29.82 2.80 5.20
CA ASN A 165 29.47 2.11 6.43
C ASN A 165 30.68 1.44 7.09
N PRO A 166 31.75 2.20 7.43
CA PRO A 166 32.99 1.61 7.91
C PRO A 166 32.89 0.88 9.26
N ASP A 167 31.85 1.20 10.03
CA ASP A 167 31.60 0.61 11.36
C ASP A 167 30.65 -0.62 11.28
N VAL A 168 30.18 -1.00 10.09
CA VAL A 168 29.26 -2.13 9.85
C VAL A 168 30.02 -3.28 9.17
N GLU A 169 30.03 -4.44 9.80
CA GLU A 169 30.62 -5.65 9.20
C GLU A 169 29.63 -6.25 8.18
N LEU A 170 29.81 -5.90 6.90
CA LEU A 170 28.97 -6.41 5.83
C LEU A 170 29.50 -7.74 5.28
N PRO A 171 28.65 -8.78 5.12
CA PRO A 171 29.07 -10.10 4.73
C PRO A 171 29.40 -10.22 3.23
N ASP A 172 30.32 -11.12 2.87
CA ASP A 172 30.54 -11.54 1.48
C ASP A 172 29.40 -12.45 1.02
N LYS A 173 28.21 -11.85 0.82
CA LYS A 173 27.00 -12.51 0.38
C LYS A 173 26.39 -11.77 -0.80
N ALA A 174 25.77 -12.55 -1.69
CA ALA A 174 25.04 -11.97 -2.82
C ALA A 174 23.81 -11.19 -2.33
N ILE A 175 23.53 -10.07 -2.95
CA ILE A 175 22.31 -9.29 -2.76
C ILE A 175 21.18 -9.93 -3.58
N VAL A 176 20.03 -10.18 -2.95
CA VAL A 176 18.81 -10.62 -3.62
C VAL A 176 17.84 -9.44 -3.67
N VAL A 177 17.66 -8.87 -4.85
CA VAL A 177 16.70 -7.78 -5.07
C VAL A 177 15.27 -8.32 -5.06
N VAL A 178 14.36 -7.61 -4.40
CA VAL A 178 12.93 -7.90 -4.39
C VAL A 178 12.17 -6.69 -4.93
N HIS A 179 11.40 -6.90 -5.98
CA HIS A 179 10.64 -5.84 -6.65
C HIS A 179 9.17 -6.20 -6.81
N ARG A 180 8.35 -5.25 -7.20
CA ARG A 180 6.92 -5.46 -7.46
C ARG A 180 6.71 -6.20 -8.78
N SER A 181 5.77 -7.15 -8.78
CA SER A 181 5.34 -7.89 -9.97
C SER A 181 4.01 -7.42 -10.55
N ASP A 182 3.33 -6.51 -9.87
CA ASP A 182 2.05 -5.90 -10.26
C ASP A 182 2.23 -4.45 -10.73
N GLY A 183 1.20 -3.86 -11.31
CA GLY A 183 1.18 -2.43 -11.67
C GLY A 183 1.12 -1.55 -10.42
N SER A 184 2.27 -1.07 -9.97
CA SER A 184 2.49 -0.49 -8.65
C SER A 184 2.76 1.01 -8.68
N GLY A 185 2.02 1.78 -7.87
CA GLY A 185 2.35 3.17 -7.61
C GLY A 185 3.65 3.32 -6.82
N THR A 186 3.91 2.42 -5.85
CA THR A 186 5.18 2.36 -5.12
C THR A 186 6.36 2.18 -6.08
N SER A 187 6.22 1.31 -7.11
CA SER A 187 7.24 1.18 -8.17
C SER A 187 7.38 2.47 -8.97
N PHE A 188 6.28 3.15 -9.31
CA PHE A 188 6.35 4.42 -10.01
C PHE A 188 7.16 5.45 -9.22
N ILE A 189 6.88 5.62 -7.94
CA ILE A 189 7.60 6.55 -7.05
C ILE A 189 9.09 6.18 -6.98
N PHE A 190 9.37 4.91 -6.71
CA PHE A 190 10.75 4.42 -6.55
C PHE A 190 11.56 4.52 -7.83
N THR A 191 10.99 4.12 -8.97
CA THR A 191 11.68 4.18 -10.26
C THR A 191 11.83 5.60 -10.79
N SER A 192 10.88 6.51 -10.47
CA SER A 192 11.04 7.94 -10.75
C SER A 192 12.21 8.52 -9.96
N TRP A 193 12.31 8.22 -8.66
CA TRP A 193 13.46 8.64 -7.86
C TRP A 193 14.78 8.08 -8.38
N LEU A 194 14.84 6.79 -8.75
CA LEU A 194 16.04 6.20 -9.32
C LEU A 194 16.45 6.85 -10.64
N ALA A 195 15.48 7.25 -11.47
CA ALA A 195 15.73 7.95 -12.73
C ALA A 195 16.31 9.36 -12.51
N GLU A 196 15.90 10.05 -11.43
CA GLU A 196 16.47 11.36 -11.06
C GLU A 196 17.91 11.26 -10.53
N VAL A 197 18.23 10.19 -9.78
CA VAL A 197 19.53 10.07 -9.09
C VAL A 197 20.56 9.23 -9.84
N SER A 198 20.17 8.55 -10.95
CA SER A 198 21.04 7.70 -11.74
C SER A 198 20.74 7.82 -13.24
N ALA A 199 21.68 8.39 -13.98
CA ALA A 199 21.56 8.49 -15.44
C ALA A 199 21.56 7.11 -16.13
N ASP A 200 22.21 6.12 -15.55
CA ASP A 200 22.20 4.76 -16.07
C ASP A 200 20.82 4.12 -15.89
N TRP A 201 20.18 4.31 -14.71
CA TRP A 201 18.82 3.85 -14.49
C TRP A 201 17.82 4.51 -15.44
N GLU A 202 17.88 5.84 -15.58
CA GLU A 202 17.03 6.59 -16.52
C GLU A 202 17.12 6.02 -17.93
N LYS A 203 18.34 5.76 -18.40
CA LYS A 203 18.61 5.27 -19.77
C LYS A 203 18.21 3.82 -19.97
N GLU A 204 18.45 2.93 -18.98
CA GLU A 204 18.29 1.49 -19.14
C GLU A 204 16.88 1.02 -18.78
N VAL A 205 16.22 1.66 -17.80
CA VAL A 205 14.94 1.22 -17.22
C VAL A 205 13.89 2.32 -17.27
N GLY A 206 14.22 3.53 -16.83
CA GLY A 206 13.30 4.65 -16.71
C GLY A 206 12.31 4.51 -15.54
N ALA A 207 11.18 5.23 -15.63
CA ALA A 207 10.17 5.31 -14.58
C ALA A 207 8.80 4.75 -15.01
N GLY A 208 8.15 4.00 -14.14
CA GLY A 208 6.84 3.42 -14.46
C GLY A 208 6.18 2.64 -13.32
N LYS A 209 4.86 2.43 -13.43
CA LYS A 209 4.12 1.50 -12.55
C LYS A 209 4.52 0.04 -12.78
N ALA A 210 5.05 -0.27 -13.94
CA ALA A 210 5.64 -1.53 -14.34
C ALA A 210 6.81 -1.22 -15.26
N VAL A 211 7.97 -1.78 -14.97
CA VAL A 211 9.20 -1.65 -15.74
C VAL A 211 9.82 -3.02 -15.95
N GLU A 212 10.72 -3.14 -16.91
CA GLU A 212 11.53 -4.35 -17.10
C GLU A 212 12.66 -4.36 -16.06
N TRP A 213 12.48 -5.11 -14.99
CA TRP A 213 13.46 -5.21 -13.92
C TRP A 213 14.70 -5.97 -14.37
N PRO A 214 15.91 -5.39 -14.27
CA PRO A 214 17.14 -6.05 -14.73
C PRO A 214 17.48 -7.30 -13.91
N THR A 215 17.12 -7.32 -12.64
CA THR A 215 17.39 -8.43 -11.71
C THR A 215 16.35 -8.49 -10.61
N GLY A 216 16.31 -9.60 -9.89
CA GLY A 216 15.50 -9.74 -8.67
C GLY A 216 14.33 -10.71 -8.78
N LEU A 217 13.56 -10.74 -7.70
CA LEU A 217 12.36 -11.56 -7.52
C LEU A 217 11.14 -10.66 -7.46
N GLY A 218 10.10 -11.00 -8.23
CA GLY A 218 8.83 -10.29 -8.22
C GLY A 218 7.91 -10.73 -7.10
N ALA A 219 7.31 -9.78 -6.37
CA ALA A 219 6.28 -10.02 -5.37
C ALA A 219 5.12 -9.03 -5.54
N ALA A 220 3.89 -9.49 -5.33
CA ALA A 220 2.70 -8.65 -5.49
C ALA A 220 2.39 -7.86 -4.22
N GLY A 221 2.08 -6.57 -4.37
CA GLY A 221 1.76 -5.67 -3.27
C GLY A 221 2.98 -5.28 -2.42
N ASN A 222 2.82 -4.26 -1.58
CA ASN A 222 3.83 -3.94 -0.54
C ASN A 222 3.97 -5.08 0.47
N GLU A 223 2.86 -5.71 0.83
CA GLU A 223 2.79 -6.89 1.70
C GLU A 223 3.61 -8.07 1.18
N GLY A 224 3.55 -8.32 -0.14
CA GLY A 224 4.33 -9.38 -0.77
C GLY A 224 5.83 -9.11 -0.74
N VAL A 225 6.25 -7.88 -1.07
CA VAL A 225 7.67 -7.50 -0.98
C VAL A 225 8.16 -7.56 0.46
N ALA A 226 7.40 -7.01 1.41
CA ALA A 226 7.73 -7.07 2.84
C ALA A 226 7.87 -8.52 3.33
N GLY A 227 6.94 -9.40 2.93
CA GLY A 227 6.99 -10.82 3.28
C GLY A 227 8.24 -11.53 2.75
N VAL A 228 8.64 -11.26 1.50
CA VAL A 228 9.85 -11.86 0.92
C VAL A 228 11.11 -11.34 1.61
N VAL A 229 11.20 -10.02 1.86
CA VAL A 229 12.37 -9.42 2.54
C VAL A 229 12.50 -9.97 3.96
N ASN A 230 11.43 -10.01 4.72
CA ASN A 230 11.47 -10.49 6.12
C ASN A 230 11.81 -11.97 6.25
N SER A 231 11.41 -12.78 5.26
CA SER A 231 11.58 -14.25 5.32
C SER A 231 12.89 -14.74 4.71
N ASN A 232 13.64 -13.90 3.99
CA ASN A 232 14.84 -14.32 3.27
C ASN A 232 16.03 -13.43 3.62
N GLU A 233 17.10 -14.04 4.10
CA GLU A 233 18.35 -13.32 4.36
C GLU A 233 18.98 -12.77 3.09
N TYR A 234 19.73 -11.68 3.24
CA TYR A 234 20.51 -10.99 2.19
C TYR A 234 19.66 -10.36 1.09
N THR A 235 18.39 -10.11 1.37
CA THR A 235 17.46 -9.41 0.48
C THR A 235 17.47 -7.90 0.69
N ILE A 236 17.10 -7.18 -0.36
CA ILE A 236 16.80 -5.74 -0.38
C ILE A 236 15.54 -5.51 -1.22
N GLY A 237 14.70 -4.58 -0.83
CA GLY A 237 13.48 -4.25 -1.58
C GLY A 237 13.11 -2.78 -1.45
N TYR A 238 11.90 -2.44 -1.87
CA TYR A 238 11.28 -1.13 -1.64
C TYR A 238 9.81 -1.31 -1.32
N ILE A 239 9.36 -0.67 -0.25
CA ILE A 239 7.97 -0.72 0.25
C ILE A 239 7.59 0.61 0.91
N GLU A 240 6.33 0.77 1.25
CA GLU A 240 5.85 1.89 2.05
C GLU A 240 6.24 1.71 3.53
N LEU A 241 6.47 2.84 4.21
CA LEU A 241 7.00 2.93 5.57
C LEU A 241 6.18 2.15 6.63
N ALA A 242 4.84 2.16 6.54
CA ALA A 242 4.00 1.48 7.55
C ALA A 242 4.26 -0.02 7.60
N TYR A 243 4.59 -0.65 6.47
CA TYR A 243 4.93 -2.08 6.43
C TYR A 243 6.23 -2.41 7.17
N VAL A 244 7.19 -1.48 7.14
CA VAL A 244 8.44 -1.61 7.90
C VAL A 244 8.18 -1.48 9.39
N ILE A 245 7.39 -0.48 9.79
CA ILE A 245 7.03 -0.25 11.19
C ILE A 245 6.27 -1.46 11.75
N GLN A 246 5.29 -1.99 11.02
CA GLN A 246 4.50 -3.13 11.44
C GLN A 246 5.32 -4.41 11.62
N ASN A 247 6.34 -4.61 10.77
CA ASN A 247 7.16 -5.83 10.78
C ASN A 247 8.49 -5.66 11.51
N ASN A 248 8.81 -4.45 11.97
CA ASN A 248 10.11 -4.10 12.57
C ASN A 248 11.30 -4.49 11.68
N THR A 249 11.16 -4.23 10.36
CA THR A 249 12.16 -4.59 9.35
C THR A 249 13.27 -3.54 9.31
N PRO A 250 14.57 -3.91 9.28
CA PRO A 250 15.65 -2.95 9.09
C PRO A 250 15.53 -2.18 7.77
N VAL A 251 15.83 -0.88 7.81
CA VAL A 251 15.76 0.03 6.64
C VAL A 251 17.02 0.86 6.48
N ALA A 252 17.34 1.19 5.23
CA ALA A 252 18.44 2.07 4.89
C ALA A 252 18.16 3.52 5.28
N ALA A 253 19.21 4.24 5.65
CA ALA A 253 19.26 5.69 5.63
C ALA A 253 19.68 6.13 4.22
N LEU A 254 18.81 6.88 3.54
CA LEU A 254 19.08 7.35 2.17
C LEU A 254 19.67 8.75 2.17
N GLU A 255 20.66 8.97 1.30
CA GLU A 255 21.20 10.30 1.07
C GLU A 255 20.18 11.18 0.37
N ASN A 256 19.95 12.37 0.93
CA ASN A 256 19.07 13.38 0.34
C ASN A 256 19.87 14.41 -0.49
N PRO A 257 19.22 15.31 -1.25
CA PRO A 257 19.88 16.30 -2.08
C PRO A 257 20.82 17.27 -1.31
N ALA A 258 20.63 17.39 0.01
CA ALA A 258 21.48 18.20 0.88
C ALA A 258 22.72 17.45 1.38
N GLY A 259 22.92 16.18 0.97
CA GLY A 259 24.08 15.35 1.35
C GLY A 259 23.97 14.72 2.75
N TYR A 260 22.76 14.64 3.32
CA TYR A 260 22.52 13.99 4.61
C TYR A 260 21.89 12.61 4.40
N PHE A 261 22.36 11.63 5.19
CA PHE A 261 21.71 10.32 5.27
C PHE A 261 20.53 10.39 6.22
N VAL A 262 19.32 10.28 5.70
CA VAL A 262 18.07 10.46 6.44
C VAL A 262 17.37 9.11 6.61
N LEU A 263 17.01 8.78 7.85
CA LEU A 263 16.14 7.65 8.15
C LEU A 263 14.68 8.01 7.84
N PRO A 264 13.92 7.06 7.28
CA PRO A 264 12.50 7.29 7.03
C PRO A 264 11.72 7.33 8.36
N SER A 265 10.87 8.33 8.49
CA SER A 265 9.92 8.49 9.59
C SER A 265 8.74 9.35 9.12
N LEU A 266 7.67 9.41 9.91
CA LEU A 266 6.56 10.33 9.65
C LEU A 266 7.03 11.79 9.64
N GLU A 267 7.98 12.14 10.50
CA GLU A 267 8.55 13.48 10.58
C GLU A 267 9.35 13.82 9.32
N THR A 268 10.27 12.94 8.89
CA THR A 268 11.13 13.18 7.72
C THR A 268 10.36 13.14 6.40
N ALA A 269 9.28 12.36 6.33
CA ALA A 269 8.33 12.37 5.21
C ALA A 269 7.50 13.68 5.19
N SER A 270 7.04 14.14 6.36
CA SER A 270 6.29 15.40 6.46
C SER A 270 7.16 16.61 6.13
N GLU A 271 8.45 16.57 6.47
CA GLU A 271 9.40 17.63 6.11
C GLU A 271 9.57 17.71 4.58
N ALA A 272 9.68 16.56 3.90
CA ALA A 272 9.72 16.51 2.45
C ALA A 272 8.44 17.08 1.82
N ALA A 273 7.28 16.76 2.39
CA ALA A 273 5.98 17.24 1.91
C ALA A 273 5.80 18.76 2.00
N ARG A 274 6.39 19.42 3.00
CA ARG A 274 6.41 20.89 3.09
C ARG A 274 7.08 21.55 1.89
N GLY A 275 8.01 20.85 1.23
CA GLY A 275 8.65 21.29 0.00
C GLY A 275 7.72 21.35 -1.21
N ALA A 276 6.56 20.67 -1.17
CA ALA A 276 5.58 20.72 -2.26
C ALA A 276 4.91 22.10 -2.43
N GLY A 277 5.04 22.97 -1.44
CA GLY A 277 4.55 24.34 -1.49
C GLY A 277 3.03 24.49 -1.39
N ASP A 278 2.58 25.75 -1.48
CA ASP A 278 1.17 26.12 -1.39
C ASP A 278 0.43 26.01 -2.74
N ASP A 279 1.13 25.65 -3.84
CA ASP A 279 0.63 25.65 -5.22
C ASP A 279 0.15 24.26 -5.68
N LEU A 280 -0.53 23.50 -4.81
CA LEU A 280 -1.11 22.22 -5.21
C LEU A 280 -2.30 22.42 -6.17
N PRO A 281 -2.42 21.59 -7.23
CA PRO A 281 -3.54 21.67 -8.15
C PRO A 281 -4.88 21.37 -7.46
N SER A 282 -5.98 21.82 -8.05
CA SER A 282 -7.29 21.35 -7.57
C SER A 282 -7.52 19.88 -7.93
N GLY A 283 -8.45 19.21 -7.26
CA GLY A 283 -8.71 17.77 -7.48
C GLY A 283 -9.08 17.42 -8.94
N LYS A 284 -9.62 18.38 -9.71
CA LYS A 284 -10.00 18.19 -11.12
C LYS A 284 -8.88 18.47 -12.12
N ASP A 285 -7.78 19.05 -11.68
CA ASP A 285 -6.63 19.36 -12.53
C ASP A 285 -5.66 18.15 -12.58
N THR A 286 -4.73 18.21 -13.51
CA THR A 286 -3.67 17.17 -13.55
C THR A 286 -2.72 17.33 -12.39
N TRP A 287 -2.42 16.21 -11.72
CA TRP A 287 -1.42 16.14 -10.66
C TRP A 287 -0.08 15.58 -11.16
N SER A 288 0.04 15.35 -12.48
CA SER A 288 1.22 14.73 -13.09
C SER A 288 2.52 15.52 -12.93
N LYS A 289 2.42 16.81 -12.54
CA LYS A 289 3.57 17.68 -12.29
C LYS A 289 3.85 17.92 -10.82
N VAL A 290 3.07 17.33 -9.93
CA VAL A 290 3.30 17.43 -8.48
C VAL A 290 4.31 16.39 -8.09
N GLU A 291 5.52 16.84 -7.81
CA GLU A 291 6.63 16.00 -7.37
C GLU A 291 7.11 16.47 -6.00
N ILE A 292 7.25 15.54 -5.08
CA ILE A 292 7.85 15.75 -3.76
C ILE A 292 9.02 14.79 -3.53
N LEU A 293 9.52 14.20 -4.63
CA LEU A 293 10.78 13.48 -4.64
C LEU A 293 11.93 14.47 -4.44
N ASN A 294 12.98 14.02 -3.81
CA ASN A 294 14.19 14.82 -3.58
C ASN A 294 13.92 16.25 -3.06
N SER A 295 12.87 16.42 -2.24
CA SER A 295 12.53 17.72 -1.65
C SER A 295 13.72 18.31 -0.88
N PRO A 296 13.94 19.64 -0.97
CA PRO A 296 15.05 20.28 -0.29
C PRO A 296 14.87 20.21 1.25
N GLY A 297 16.00 20.23 1.95
CA GLY A 297 16.04 20.24 3.43
C GLY A 297 16.97 19.17 3.97
N SER A 298 17.69 19.48 5.06
CA SER A 298 18.64 18.56 5.67
C SER A 298 18.00 17.31 6.30
N ASN A 299 16.72 17.40 6.61
CA ASN A 299 15.96 16.32 7.26
C ASN A 299 14.83 15.77 6.37
N SER A 300 14.77 16.20 5.10
CA SER A 300 13.78 15.69 4.14
C SER A 300 14.17 14.31 3.67
N TYR A 301 13.26 13.32 3.81
CA TYR A 301 13.45 11.99 3.24
C TYR A 301 13.26 12.05 1.71
N PRO A 302 14.17 11.45 0.90
CA PRO A 302 14.18 11.73 -0.54
C PRO A 302 13.05 11.09 -1.34
N VAL A 303 12.42 10.01 -0.85
CA VAL A 303 11.45 9.21 -1.61
C VAL A 303 10.08 9.28 -0.97
N VAL A 304 9.37 10.37 -1.22
CA VAL A 304 8.04 10.67 -0.65
C VAL A 304 7.05 10.95 -1.76
N SER A 305 5.80 10.57 -1.60
CA SER A 305 4.74 10.86 -2.56
C SER A 305 3.36 10.92 -1.90
N PHE A 306 2.40 11.49 -2.62
CA PHE A 306 0.98 11.42 -2.30
C PHE A 306 0.37 10.08 -2.73
N SER A 307 -0.69 9.67 -2.01
CA SER A 307 -1.68 8.71 -2.51
C SER A 307 -3.00 9.43 -2.73
N TYR A 308 -3.63 9.12 -3.85
CA TYR A 308 -4.86 9.77 -4.30
C TYR A 308 -6.03 8.80 -4.31
N MET A 309 -7.15 9.20 -3.72
CA MET A 309 -8.44 8.61 -4.03
C MET A 309 -8.92 9.19 -5.37
N LEU A 310 -9.31 8.32 -6.28
CA LEU A 310 -9.85 8.64 -7.59
C LEU A 310 -11.37 8.53 -7.55
N LEU A 311 -12.05 9.63 -7.78
CA LEU A 311 -13.50 9.73 -7.88
C LEU A 311 -13.90 10.34 -9.19
N TYR A 312 -15.09 10.04 -9.70
CA TYR A 312 -15.70 10.85 -10.75
C TYR A 312 -16.37 12.09 -10.16
N GLN A 313 -16.26 13.23 -10.81
CA GLN A 313 -16.94 14.46 -10.42
C GLN A 313 -18.47 14.26 -10.38
N GLU A 314 -19.00 13.44 -11.27
CA GLU A 314 -20.39 13.02 -11.31
C GLU A 314 -20.47 11.52 -11.06
N LEU A 315 -20.90 11.10 -9.86
CA LEU A 315 -20.89 9.70 -9.44
C LEU A 315 -21.91 8.82 -10.18
N ASN A 316 -22.97 9.43 -10.77
CA ASN A 316 -23.99 8.74 -11.55
C ASN A 316 -23.47 8.09 -12.84
N VAL A 317 -22.23 8.36 -13.24
CA VAL A 317 -21.59 7.66 -14.36
C VAL A 317 -21.18 6.22 -14.02
N ILE A 318 -21.18 5.85 -12.73
CA ILE A 318 -20.89 4.50 -12.25
C ILE A 318 -22.18 3.68 -12.29
N PRO A 319 -22.22 2.50 -12.94
CA PRO A 319 -23.47 1.80 -13.28
C PRO A 319 -24.40 1.45 -12.12
N ASP A 320 -23.85 1.14 -10.92
CA ASP A 320 -24.65 0.74 -9.75
C ASP A 320 -24.70 1.81 -8.65
N MET A 321 -24.35 3.04 -9.00
CA MET A 321 -24.38 4.19 -8.09
C MET A 321 -25.80 4.74 -7.98
N ASP A 322 -26.37 4.65 -6.80
CA ASP A 322 -27.59 5.35 -6.43
C ASP A 322 -27.31 6.53 -5.48
N GLU A 323 -28.34 7.31 -5.15
CA GLU A 323 -28.20 8.49 -4.29
C GLU A 323 -27.68 8.15 -2.89
N LYS A 324 -28.07 6.97 -2.33
CA LYS A 324 -27.63 6.54 -0.99
C LYS A 324 -26.14 6.19 -1.00
N LYS A 325 -25.69 5.45 -2.02
CA LYS A 325 -24.27 5.11 -2.20
C LYS A 325 -23.43 6.34 -2.47
N ALA A 326 -23.92 7.24 -3.34
CA ALA A 326 -23.22 8.49 -3.64
C ALA A 326 -23.02 9.34 -2.37
N LYS A 327 -24.07 9.49 -1.57
CA LYS A 327 -23.97 10.19 -0.29
C LYS A 327 -23.01 9.52 0.67
N ALA A 328 -23.10 8.21 0.85
CA ALA A 328 -22.21 7.45 1.74
C ALA A 328 -20.74 7.55 1.32
N LEU A 329 -20.46 7.47 0.01
CA LEU A 329 -19.11 7.63 -0.52
C LEU A 329 -18.54 9.03 -0.28
N LEU A 330 -19.35 10.07 -0.50
CA LEU A 330 -18.93 11.46 -0.26
C LEU A 330 -18.70 11.73 1.24
N GLU A 331 -19.58 11.22 2.12
CA GLU A 331 -19.42 11.34 3.57
C GLU A 331 -18.15 10.63 4.05
N PHE A 332 -17.89 9.42 3.57
CA PHE A 332 -16.63 8.72 3.86
C PHE A 332 -15.41 9.49 3.35
N THR A 333 -15.48 10.00 2.11
CA THR A 333 -14.36 10.75 1.53
C THR A 333 -14.06 12.02 2.34
N LEU A 334 -15.09 12.77 2.72
CA LEU A 334 -14.94 13.99 3.52
C LEU A 334 -14.37 13.66 4.91
N TRP A 335 -14.87 12.62 5.55
CA TRP A 335 -14.35 12.18 6.84
C TRP A 335 -12.86 11.76 6.72
N ALA A 336 -12.50 10.99 5.69
CA ALA A 336 -11.13 10.50 5.49
C ALA A 336 -10.08 11.61 5.25
N VAL A 337 -10.49 12.81 4.81
CA VAL A 337 -9.57 13.93 4.55
C VAL A 337 -9.62 15.04 5.59
N HIS A 338 -10.56 15.00 6.56
CA HIS A 338 -10.76 16.05 7.56
C HIS A 338 -10.65 15.59 9.01
N ASP A 339 -10.95 14.33 9.31
CA ASP A 339 -10.94 13.73 10.67
C ASP A 339 -9.76 12.78 10.86
#